data_79183f3c2b80229a525dba335aaee942
#
_entry.id   79183f3c2b80229a525dba335aaee942
#
_cell.length_a   1.000
_cell.length_b   1.000
_cell.length_c   1.000
_cell.angle_alpha   90.00
_cell.angle_beta   90.00
_cell.angle_gamma   90.00
#
_symmetry.space_group_name_H-M   'P 1'
#
loop_
_entity.id
_entity.type
_entity.pdbx_description
1 polymer ?
#
loop_
_entity_poly.entity_id
_entity_poly.type
_entity_poly.pdbx_seq_one_letter_code
_entity_poly.pdbx_strand_id
1 'polypeptide(L)'
;MTHDFIYHNPTKVYFGNGMLTHLPEEISRLGSRVLLITGGSSAKKSGLFDKVLAEISKANVDCYGLSGVKPNPEIGLVREGIRLVREKRLDLILALGGGSVLDTAKVIAGSAPYDADPWDLIKHRAAIDTALPLITIPTIAATGSEMNASAVITNPETEEKYGWTAQAFRPSVSFLCPENTYTVPAYQTACGSADILSHIMEVYFQKEETFPATEAYMEAMMRSVMKDAPIAMADPANEDARANLLWTASWAINDFIDSGHSVSWTCHGIEHELSAHYDITHGLGLAILTPAFLTYVLDETTAPRIARFAVSVMGVSPKGKDTIKIAQKGIKRLRKYFKKQLRLPTTLTEIGIDDTRFAEMAQKTIAWKDAKDGLLHGFVSLSAKDLEEIYRLAL
;
A
#
# COMPACT_ATOMS: atom_id res chain seq x y z
N MET A 1 18.34 -13.73 15.04
CA MET A 1 19.36 -12.73 15.42
C MET A 1 18.79 -11.36 15.16
N THR A 2 18.91 -10.43 16.10
CA THR A 2 18.56 -9.04 15.87
C THR A 2 19.60 -8.43 14.93
N HIS A 3 19.17 -7.90 13.79
CA HIS A 3 20.04 -7.13 12.92
C HIS A 3 20.11 -5.68 13.41
N ASP A 4 21.26 -5.07 13.30
CA ASP A 4 21.40 -3.64 13.58
C ASP A 4 20.59 -2.85 12.55
N PHE A 5 19.85 -1.84 12.99
CA PHE A 5 19.04 -0.99 12.14
C PHE A 5 18.97 0.44 12.67
N ILE A 6 18.64 1.36 11.79
CA ILE A 6 18.28 2.74 12.14
C ILE A 6 16.83 2.94 11.71
N TYR A 7 15.95 3.28 12.66
CA TYR A 7 14.60 3.69 12.37
C TYR A 7 14.50 5.22 12.42
N HIS A 8 14.08 5.80 11.31
CA HIS A 8 13.85 7.25 11.20
C HIS A 8 12.68 7.51 10.26
N ASN A 9 11.60 8.10 10.78
CA ASN A 9 10.48 8.58 9.98
C ASN A 9 10.29 10.08 10.23
N PRO A 10 10.68 10.95 9.29
CA PRO A 10 10.67 12.42 9.47
C PRO A 10 9.28 13.02 9.24
N THR A 11 8.28 12.25 8.82
CA THR A 11 6.96 12.78 8.48
C THR A 11 6.25 13.35 9.69
N LYS A 12 5.95 14.65 9.67
CA LYS A 12 5.08 15.30 10.66
C LYS A 12 3.62 14.93 10.36
N VAL A 13 2.94 14.35 11.34
CA VAL A 13 1.56 13.90 11.17
C VAL A 13 0.60 14.78 11.97
N TYR A 14 -0.40 15.31 11.30
CA TYR A 14 -1.59 15.91 11.90
C TYR A 14 -2.70 14.87 11.85
N PHE A 15 -3.13 14.35 13.00
CA PHE A 15 -4.15 13.33 13.09
C PHE A 15 -5.41 13.84 13.77
N GLY A 16 -6.56 13.64 13.15
CA GLY A 16 -7.88 13.97 13.69
C GLY A 16 -8.69 14.89 12.79
N ASN A 17 -9.98 14.99 13.09
CA ASN A 17 -10.91 15.85 12.38
C ASN A 17 -10.56 17.34 12.61
N GLY A 18 -10.73 18.17 11.57
CA GLY A 18 -10.41 19.60 11.65
C GLY A 18 -8.92 19.95 11.53
N MET A 19 -8.00 19.00 11.47
CA MET A 19 -6.55 19.28 11.41
C MET A 19 -6.10 19.99 10.13
N LEU A 20 -6.91 20.00 9.06
CA LEU A 20 -6.63 20.78 7.84
C LEU A 20 -6.49 22.28 8.07
N THR A 21 -6.96 22.81 9.20
CA THR A 21 -6.76 24.22 9.57
C THR A 21 -5.29 24.62 9.75
N HIS A 22 -4.39 23.63 9.95
CA HIS A 22 -2.93 23.84 10.00
C HIS A 22 -2.25 23.82 8.63
N LEU A 23 -2.99 23.51 7.56
CA LEU A 23 -2.43 23.42 6.19
C LEU A 23 -1.75 24.72 5.72
N PRO A 24 -2.33 25.93 5.94
CA PRO A 24 -1.69 27.18 5.51
C PRO A 24 -0.32 27.42 6.16
N GLU A 25 -0.15 27.08 7.43
CA GLU A 25 1.12 27.21 8.15
C GLU A 25 2.19 26.30 7.54
N GLU A 26 1.83 25.02 7.26
CA GLU A 26 2.77 24.07 6.70
C GLU A 26 3.14 24.39 5.25
N ILE A 27 2.19 24.88 4.45
CA ILE A 27 2.47 25.36 3.09
C ILE A 27 3.48 26.51 3.15
N SER A 28 3.23 27.55 3.96
CA SER A 28 4.10 28.72 4.08
C SER A 28 5.51 28.38 4.56
N ARG A 29 5.64 27.31 5.36
CA ARG A 29 6.95 26.82 5.84
C ARG A 29 7.73 26.05 4.77
N LEU A 30 7.04 25.35 3.88
CA LEU A 30 7.66 24.39 2.95
C LEU A 30 7.86 24.93 1.54
N GLY A 31 7.05 25.90 1.10
CA GLY A 31 7.16 26.43 -0.26
C GLY A 31 6.24 27.62 -0.50
N SER A 32 6.29 28.11 -1.71
CA SER A 32 5.53 29.28 -2.17
C SER A 32 4.78 29.05 -3.48
N ARG A 33 5.10 27.98 -4.20
CA ARG A 33 4.54 27.63 -5.51
C ARG A 33 4.15 26.16 -5.54
N VAL A 34 2.87 25.90 -5.33
CA VAL A 34 2.31 24.59 -5.03
C VAL A 34 1.81 23.88 -6.29
N LEU A 35 2.14 22.60 -6.47
CA LEU A 35 1.42 21.69 -7.37
C LEU A 35 0.42 20.88 -6.57
N LEU A 36 -0.87 21.16 -6.72
CA LEU A 36 -1.96 20.35 -6.14
C LEU A 36 -2.30 19.20 -7.08
N ILE A 37 -2.01 17.96 -6.63
CA ILE A 37 -2.28 16.73 -7.37
C ILE A 37 -3.54 16.08 -6.83
N THR A 38 -4.48 15.71 -7.71
CA THR A 38 -5.74 15.07 -7.34
C THR A 38 -6.07 13.89 -8.26
N GLY A 39 -6.88 12.96 -7.74
CA GLY A 39 -7.44 11.88 -8.55
C GLY A 39 -8.58 12.33 -9.44
N GLY A 40 -9.60 11.50 -9.58
CA GLY A 40 -10.79 11.80 -10.35
C GLY A 40 -11.71 12.82 -9.65
N SER A 41 -13.00 12.49 -9.53
CA SER A 41 -14.01 13.44 -9.06
C SER A 41 -14.39 13.32 -7.58
N SER A 42 -13.85 12.32 -6.84
CA SER A 42 -14.31 12.00 -5.47
C SER A 42 -14.10 13.15 -4.48
N ALA A 43 -12.90 13.75 -4.44
CA ALA A 43 -12.59 14.87 -3.56
C ALA A 43 -13.44 16.11 -3.88
N LYS A 44 -13.78 16.35 -5.17
CA LYS A 44 -14.68 17.42 -5.58
C LYS A 44 -16.12 17.14 -5.16
N LYS A 45 -16.61 15.91 -5.39
CA LYS A 45 -17.99 15.52 -5.02
C LYS A 45 -18.24 15.53 -3.50
N SER A 46 -17.23 15.25 -2.71
CA SER A 46 -17.33 15.31 -1.24
C SER A 46 -17.19 16.72 -0.67
N GLY A 47 -16.83 17.74 -1.48
CA GLY A 47 -16.54 19.09 -1.03
C GLY A 47 -15.14 19.25 -0.41
N LEU A 48 -14.37 18.16 -0.26
CA LEU A 48 -13.02 18.21 0.34
C LEU A 48 -12.06 19.04 -0.51
N PHE A 49 -12.18 18.97 -1.84
CA PHE A 49 -11.35 19.75 -2.74
C PHE A 49 -11.51 21.27 -2.48
N ASP A 50 -12.74 21.75 -2.36
CA ASP A 50 -13.02 23.17 -2.09
C ASP A 50 -12.55 23.59 -0.70
N LYS A 51 -12.70 22.70 0.30
CA LYS A 51 -12.16 22.90 1.66
C LYS A 51 -10.63 23.07 1.63
N VAL A 52 -9.92 22.21 0.89
CA VAL A 52 -8.46 22.30 0.73
C VAL A 52 -8.05 23.56 -0.01
N LEU A 53 -8.73 23.94 -1.08
CA LEU A 53 -8.45 25.19 -1.81
C LEU A 53 -8.66 26.43 -0.91
N ALA A 54 -9.70 26.42 -0.07
CA ALA A 54 -9.93 27.50 0.89
C ALA A 54 -8.79 27.61 1.91
N GLU A 55 -8.22 26.49 2.37
CA GLU A 55 -7.05 26.53 3.25
C GLU A 55 -5.79 26.99 2.48
N ILE A 56 -5.54 26.51 1.25
CA ILE A 56 -4.41 26.97 0.41
C ILE A 56 -4.45 28.49 0.21
N SER A 57 -5.64 29.05 -0.05
CA SER A 57 -5.80 30.49 -0.28
C SER A 57 -5.36 31.36 0.91
N LYS A 58 -5.42 30.84 2.14
CA LYS A 58 -4.95 31.55 3.33
C LYS A 58 -3.42 31.64 3.43
N ALA A 59 -2.69 30.76 2.74
CA ALA A 59 -1.23 30.79 2.71
C ALA A 59 -0.66 31.83 1.74
N ASN A 60 -1.50 32.45 0.90
CA ASN A 60 -1.10 33.46 -0.10
C ASN A 60 0.03 32.97 -1.04
N VAL A 61 -0.13 31.76 -1.60
CA VAL A 61 0.83 31.10 -2.50
C VAL A 61 0.24 30.89 -3.90
N ASP A 62 1.09 30.74 -4.89
CA ASP A 62 0.68 30.31 -6.22
C ASP A 62 0.30 28.82 -6.20
N CYS A 63 -0.88 28.45 -6.68
CA CYS A 63 -1.33 27.06 -6.73
C CYS A 63 -1.69 26.65 -8.16
N TYR A 64 -1.07 25.57 -8.64
CA TYR A 64 -1.31 24.96 -9.94
C TYR A 64 -1.91 23.56 -9.76
N GLY A 65 -2.86 23.17 -10.60
CA GLY A 65 -3.54 21.88 -10.47
C GLY A 65 -3.05 20.84 -11.48
N LEU A 66 -2.88 19.59 -11.02
CA LEU A 66 -2.75 18.41 -11.86
C LEU A 66 -3.80 17.39 -11.39
N SER A 67 -4.74 17.03 -12.25
CA SER A 67 -5.85 16.15 -11.89
C SER A 67 -5.96 14.96 -12.83
N GLY A 68 -6.68 13.91 -12.40
CA GLY A 68 -6.96 12.75 -13.23
C GLY A 68 -6.07 11.55 -12.93
N VAL A 69 -5.41 11.51 -11.77
CA VAL A 69 -4.72 10.28 -11.34
C VAL A 69 -5.73 9.15 -11.25
N LYS A 70 -5.46 8.06 -11.97
CA LYS A 70 -6.27 6.83 -11.97
C LYS A 70 -5.84 5.90 -10.83
N PRO A 71 -6.69 4.94 -10.42
CA PRO A 71 -6.20 3.73 -9.76
C PRO A 71 -5.11 3.08 -10.63
N ASN A 72 -4.10 2.42 -10.03
CA ASN A 72 -2.89 2.00 -10.75
C ASN A 72 -2.26 3.16 -11.53
N PRO A 73 -1.59 4.11 -10.85
CA PRO A 73 -1.22 5.40 -11.44
C PRO A 73 -0.20 5.23 -12.57
N GLU A 74 -0.43 5.96 -13.65
CA GLU A 74 0.30 5.82 -14.91
C GLU A 74 1.47 6.80 -15.03
N ILE A 75 2.57 6.36 -15.65
CA ILE A 75 3.80 7.14 -15.85
C ILE A 75 3.57 8.41 -16.71
N GLY A 76 2.59 8.40 -17.59
CA GLY A 76 2.27 9.56 -18.44
C GLY A 76 1.92 10.82 -17.63
N LEU A 77 1.11 10.67 -16.57
CA LEU A 77 0.74 11.79 -15.70
C LEU A 77 1.91 12.26 -14.82
N VAL A 78 2.80 11.34 -14.42
CA VAL A 78 4.04 11.69 -13.71
C VAL A 78 4.91 12.58 -14.59
N ARG A 79 5.12 12.22 -15.87
CA ARG A 79 5.89 13.03 -16.83
C ARG A 79 5.28 14.44 -17.01
N GLU A 80 3.96 14.52 -17.09
CA GLU A 80 3.24 15.81 -17.15
C GLU A 80 3.49 16.65 -15.89
N GLY A 81 3.38 16.03 -14.71
CA GLY A 81 3.62 16.71 -13.45
C GLY A 81 5.04 17.27 -13.33
N ILE A 82 6.07 16.49 -13.72
CA ILE A 82 7.46 16.93 -13.75
C ILE A 82 7.64 18.12 -14.69
N ARG A 83 7.03 18.07 -15.88
CA ARG A 83 7.05 19.20 -16.83
C ARG A 83 6.46 20.45 -16.20
N LEU A 84 5.30 20.37 -15.56
CA LEU A 84 4.66 21.50 -14.86
C LEU A 84 5.56 22.05 -13.74
N VAL A 85 6.16 21.19 -12.94
CA VAL A 85 7.08 21.59 -11.86
C VAL A 85 8.22 22.44 -12.44
N ARG A 86 8.86 22.00 -13.52
CA ARG A 86 9.98 22.69 -14.13
C ARG A 86 9.57 24.00 -14.81
N GLU A 87 8.51 23.97 -15.63
CA GLU A 87 8.02 25.14 -16.37
C GLU A 87 7.52 26.26 -15.43
N LYS A 88 6.84 25.90 -14.37
CA LYS A 88 6.28 26.84 -13.40
C LYS A 88 7.20 27.10 -12.21
N ARG A 89 8.34 26.43 -12.13
CA ARG A 89 9.31 26.50 -11.01
C ARG A 89 8.60 26.25 -9.66
N LEU A 90 7.82 25.15 -9.58
CA LEU A 90 7.09 24.79 -8.40
C LEU A 90 8.05 24.21 -7.35
N ASP A 91 7.85 24.56 -6.08
CA ASP A 91 8.76 24.25 -4.98
C ASP A 91 8.10 23.40 -3.88
N LEU A 92 6.80 23.08 -4.03
CA LEU A 92 6.04 22.24 -3.09
C LEU A 92 5.01 21.38 -3.85
N ILE A 93 4.93 20.11 -3.48
CA ILE A 93 3.89 19.19 -3.96
C ILE A 93 2.85 18.98 -2.85
N LEU A 94 1.56 19.06 -3.19
CA LEU A 94 0.44 18.76 -2.32
C LEU A 94 -0.43 17.68 -2.96
N ALA A 95 -0.53 16.51 -2.32
CA ALA A 95 -1.29 15.37 -2.80
C ALA A 95 -2.60 15.23 -2.03
N LEU A 96 -3.73 15.34 -2.73
CA LEU A 96 -5.07 15.14 -2.17
C LEU A 96 -5.75 13.94 -2.84
N GLY A 97 -5.78 12.79 -2.16
CA GLY A 97 -6.39 11.59 -2.73
C GLY A 97 -6.01 10.29 -2.04
N GLY A 98 -6.26 9.17 -2.71
CA GLY A 98 -5.83 7.84 -2.27
C GLY A 98 -4.36 7.57 -2.60
N GLY A 99 -3.88 6.36 -2.28
CA GLY A 99 -2.49 5.93 -2.49
C GLY A 99 -1.94 6.24 -3.88
N SER A 100 -2.71 6.01 -4.94
CA SER A 100 -2.31 6.33 -6.32
C SER A 100 -1.92 7.80 -6.52
N VAL A 101 -2.65 8.72 -5.86
CA VAL A 101 -2.35 10.17 -5.92
C VAL A 101 -1.07 10.47 -5.16
N LEU A 102 -0.91 9.86 -3.99
CA LEU A 102 0.27 10.04 -3.15
C LEU A 102 1.52 9.49 -3.85
N ASP A 103 1.41 8.32 -4.47
CA ASP A 103 2.51 7.68 -5.20
C ASP A 103 2.93 8.49 -6.44
N THR A 104 1.95 8.98 -7.21
CA THR A 104 2.21 9.92 -8.32
C THR A 104 2.96 11.15 -7.82
N ALA A 105 2.52 11.73 -6.70
CA ALA A 105 3.13 12.91 -6.11
C ALA A 105 4.56 12.66 -5.63
N LYS A 106 4.83 11.52 -5.00
CA LYS A 106 6.18 11.11 -4.59
C LYS A 106 7.14 11.01 -5.77
N VAL A 107 6.69 10.33 -6.85
CA VAL A 107 7.55 10.17 -8.03
C VAL A 107 7.77 11.49 -8.74
N ILE A 108 6.76 12.38 -8.82
CA ILE A 108 6.95 13.75 -9.33
C ILE A 108 7.96 14.51 -8.46
N ALA A 109 7.76 14.51 -7.13
CA ALA A 109 8.64 15.21 -6.20
C ALA A 109 10.09 14.72 -6.27
N GLY A 110 10.28 13.40 -6.34
CA GLY A 110 11.61 12.79 -6.38
C GLY A 110 12.30 12.83 -7.74
N SER A 111 11.54 12.86 -8.84
CA SER A 111 12.12 12.88 -10.19
C SER A 111 12.32 14.29 -10.75
N ALA A 112 11.58 15.29 -10.30
CA ALA A 112 11.66 16.65 -10.83
C ALA A 112 13.06 17.28 -10.76
N PRO A 113 13.91 17.02 -9.73
CA PRO A 113 15.27 17.52 -9.65
C PRO A 113 16.27 16.89 -10.64
N TYR A 114 15.93 15.74 -11.27
CA TYR A 114 16.87 14.96 -12.07
C TYR A 114 16.54 15.02 -13.56
N ASP A 115 17.57 15.12 -14.42
CA ASP A 115 17.45 15.15 -15.89
C ASP A 115 17.34 13.74 -16.50
N ALA A 116 16.48 12.89 -15.94
CA ALA A 116 16.24 11.54 -16.43
C ALA A 116 14.75 11.30 -16.61
N ASP A 117 14.37 10.34 -17.45
CA ASP A 117 12.98 9.90 -17.54
C ASP A 117 12.57 9.22 -16.21
N PRO A 118 11.42 9.55 -15.62
CA PRO A 118 11.02 8.97 -14.35
C PRO A 118 10.82 7.45 -14.43
N TRP A 119 10.49 6.88 -15.59
CA TRP A 119 10.38 5.44 -15.75
C TRP A 119 11.72 4.72 -15.67
N ASP A 120 12.77 5.32 -16.22
CA ASP A 120 14.14 4.80 -16.10
C ASP A 120 14.61 4.83 -14.65
N LEU A 121 14.31 5.91 -13.90
CA LEU A 121 14.62 5.99 -12.47
C LEU A 121 13.91 4.88 -11.67
N ILE A 122 12.63 4.61 -11.96
CA ILE A 122 11.85 3.55 -11.34
C ILE A 122 12.44 2.18 -11.70
N LYS A 123 12.65 1.92 -13.00
CA LYS A 123 13.10 0.63 -13.52
C LYS A 123 14.48 0.23 -12.98
N HIS A 124 15.36 1.19 -12.83
CA HIS A 124 16.70 0.95 -12.28
C HIS A 124 16.78 1.15 -10.77
N ARG A 125 15.65 1.41 -10.09
CA ARG A 125 15.62 1.69 -8.65
C ARG A 125 16.67 2.70 -8.24
N ALA A 126 16.74 3.80 -9.00
CA ALA A 126 17.77 4.80 -8.84
C ALA A 126 17.81 5.33 -7.41
N ALA A 127 18.99 5.44 -6.85
CA ALA A 127 19.18 6.13 -5.58
C ALA A 127 19.01 7.63 -5.81
N ILE A 128 18.12 8.25 -5.03
CA ILE A 128 17.92 9.70 -5.02
C ILE A 128 18.06 10.22 -3.58
N ASP A 129 18.75 11.32 -3.43
CA ASP A 129 19.02 11.94 -2.12
C ASP A 129 18.12 13.15 -1.86
N THR A 130 17.50 13.69 -2.90
CA THR A 130 16.67 14.89 -2.82
C THR A 130 15.33 14.71 -3.52
N ALA A 131 14.30 15.33 -2.95
CA ALA A 131 12.98 15.47 -3.55
C ALA A 131 12.41 16.84 -3.19
N LEU A 132 11.42 17.31 -3.92
CA LEU A 132 10.64 18.48 -3.48
C LEU A 132 9.87 18.13 -2.20
N PRO A 133 9.66 19.10 -1.29
CA PRO A 133 8.78 18.91 -0.14
C PRO A 133 7.41 18.40 -0.56
N LEU A 134 6.86 17.45 0.19
CA LEU A 134 5.56 16.84 -0.09
C LEU A 134 4.64 16.94 1.11
N ILE A 135 3.44 17.48 0.90
CA ILE A 135 2.31 17.41 1.83
C ILE A 135 1.29 16.41 1.30
N THR A 136 0.78 15.53 2.17
CA THR A 136 -0.24 14.56 1.79
C THR A 136 -1.52 14.72 2.59
N ILE A 137 -2.65 14.54 1.92
CA ILE A 137 -4.01 14.53 2.49
C ILE A 137 -4.69 13.25 1.97
N PRO A 138 -4.47 12.09 2.65
CA PRO A 138 -5.08 10.83 2.24
C PRO A 138 -6.59 10.85 2.43
N THR A 139 -7.30 10.20 1.48
CA THR A 139 -8.76 10.09 1.47
C THR A 139 -9.25 8.65 1.66
N ILE A 140 -8.35 7.71 1.86
CA ILE A 140 -8.64 6.29 2.10
C ILE A 140 -7.54 5.69 2.98
N ALA A 141 -7.90 4.78 3.85
CA ALA A 141 -6.98 3.94 4.59
C ALA A 141 -6.64 2.68 3.76
N ALA A 142 -5.42 2.55 3.30
CA ALA A 142 -4.92 1.42 2.50
C ALA A 142 -3.38 1.38 2.51
N THR A 143 -2.75 2.07 1.55
CA THR A 143 -1.33 1.94 1.18
C THR A 143 -0.32 2.47 2.19
N GLY A 144 -0.73 3.24 3.21
CA GLY A 144 0.21 3.89 4.13
C GLY A 144 1.20 4.86 3.46
N SER A 145 0.93 5.25 2.19
CA SER A 145 1.82 6.10 1.39
C SER A 145 2.07 7.48 2.01
N GLU A 146 1.21 7.91 2.92
CA GLU A 146 1.36 9.14 3.71
C GLU A 146 2.51 9.10 4.74
N MET A 147 3.07 7.91 5.04
CA MET A 147 4.17 7.77 6.00
C MET A 147 5.31 6.87 5.52
N ASN A 148 5.23 6.27 4.33
CA ASN A 148 6.26 5.38 3.82
C ASN A 148 7.16 6.06 2.76
N ALA A 149 8.25 5.36 2.41
CA ALA A 149 9.26 5.80 1.44
C ALA A 149 9.05 5.19 0.05
N SER A 150 7.93 4.53 -0.21
CA SER A 150 7.70 3.77 -1.45
C SER A 150 6.61 4.42 -2.30
N ALA A 151 6.71 4.23 -3.61
CA ALA A 151 5.68 4.59 -4.59
C ALA A 151 5.62 3.51 -5.68
N VAL A 152 4.42 3.25 -6.21
CA VAL A 152 4.19 2.24 -7.25
C VAL A 152 3.55 2.91 -8.45
N ILE A 153 4.16 2.76 -9.63
CA ILE A 153 3.70 3.36 -10.89
C ILE A 153 3.57 2.27 -11.95
N THR A 154 2.57 2.42 -12.80
CA THR A 154 2.30 1.54 -13.95
C THR A 154 2.76 2.20 -15.24
N ASN A 155 3.39 1.44 -16.10
CA ASN A 155 3.60 1.80 -17.50
C ASN A 155 2.66 0.95 -18.37
N PRO A 156 1.57 1.51 -18.86
CA PRO A 156 0.60 0.76 -19.65
C PRO A 156 1.12 0.35 -21.04
N GLU A 157 2.16 1.03 -21.56
CA GLU A 157 2.75 0.70 -22.86
C GLU A 157 3.53 -0.63 -22.82
N THR A 158 4.11 -0.96 -21.67
CA THR A 158 4.91 -2.19 -21.46
C THR A 158 4.20 -3.21 -20.58
N GLU A 159 2.99 -2.90 -20.09
CA GLU A 159 2.26 -3.71 -19.11
C GLU A 159 3.14 -4.07 -17.88
N GLU A 160 3.84 -3.05 -17.35
CA GLU A 160 4.72 -3.17 -16.19
C GLU A 160 4.21 -2.30 -15.04
N LYS A 161 4.24 -2.83 -13.80
CA LYS A 161 3.87 -2.09 -12.57
C LYS A 161 4.96 -2.28 -11.54
N TYR A 162 5.71 -1.22 -11.26
CA TYR A 162 6.92 -1.29 -10.46
C TYR A 162 6.90 -0.36 -9.25
N GLY A 163 7.43 -0.89 -8.14
CA GLY A 163 7.68 -0.13 -6.93
C GLY A 163 9.08 0.48 -6.92
N TRP A 164 9.18 1.71 -6.44
CA TRP A 164 10.42 2.42 -6.21
C TRP A 164 10.45 2.99 -4.80
N THR A 165 11.52 2.71 -4.06
CA THR A 165 11.71 3.13 -2.67
C THR A 165 12.90 4.05 -2.56
N ALA A 166 12.69 5.22 -1.97
CA ALA A 166 13.73 6.18 -1.64
C ALA A 166 13.35 6.96 -0.38
N GLN A 167 14.27 7.14 0.56
CA GLN A 167 13.96 7.87 1.80
C GLN A 167 13.49 9.32 1.53
N ALA A 168 13.95 9.90 0.43
CA ALA A 168 13.52 11.22 -0.06
C ALA A 168 12.01 11.29 -0.41
N PHE A 169 11.34 10.15 -0.63
CA PHE A 169 9.90 10.11 -0.91
C PHE A 169 9.00 10.31 0.31
N ARG A 170 9.57 10.22 1.52
CA ARG A 170 8.74 10.42 2.71
C ARG A 170 8.12 11.80 2.71
N PRO A 171 6.79 11.91 2.88
CA PRO A 171 6.14 13.20 3.00
C PRO A 171 6.74 14.03 4.14
N SER A 172 6.92 15.32 3.93
CA SER A 172 7.31 16.24 4.99
C SER A 172 6.20 16.39 6.02
N VAL A 173 4.94 16.39 5.54
CA VAL A 173 3.74 16.53 6.39
C VAL A 173 2.60 15.68 5.83
N SER A 174 1.84 15.07 6.72
CA SER A 174 0.63 14.31 6.37
C SER A 174 -0.55 14.66 7.26
N PHE A 175 -1.70 14.95 6.64
CA PHE A 175 -2.95 15.28 7.32
C PHE A 175 -3.89 14.07 7.31
N LEU A 176 -3.86 13.28 8.36
CA LEU A 176 -4.69 12.10 8.55
C LEU A 176 -6.00 12.46 9.23
N CYS A 177 -6.97 12.92 8.44
CA CYS A 177 -8.27 13.33 8.95
C CYS A 177 -9.30 12.20 8.66
N PRO A 178 -9.80 11.48 9.67
CA PRO A 178 -10.77 10.40 9.49
C PRO A 178 -12.00 10.83 8.67
N GLU A 179 -12.47 12.04 8.85
CA GLU A 179 -13.61 12.62 8.10
C GLU A 179 -13.41 12.58 6.58
N ASN A 180 -12.16 12.67 6.09
CA ASN A 180 -11.85 12.62 4.66
C ASN A 180 -12.13 11.23 4.05
N THR A 181 -12.30 10.20 4.88
CA THR A 181 -12.55 8.82 4.46
C THR A 181 -14.04 8.43 4.51
N TYR A 182 -14.94 9.28 5.03
CA TYR A 182 -16.35 8.93 5.24
C TYR A 182 -17.12 8.69 3.94
N THR A 183 -16.66 9.24 2.83
CA THR A 183 -17.29 9.06 1.50
C THR A 183 -16.72 7.89 0.70
N VAL A 184 -15.77 7.15 1.27
CA VAL A 184 -15.18 5.98 0.60
C VAL A 184 -16.22 4.86 0.49
N PRO A 185 -16.48 4.34 -0.73
CA PRO A 185 -17.42 3.23 -0.91
C PRO A 185 -17.00 1.98 -0.11
N ALA A 186 -17.98 1.19 0.32
CA ALA A 186 -17.75 -0.03 1.09
C ALA A 186 -16.76 -1.00 0.40
N TYR A 187 -16.87 -1.13 -0.94
CA TYR A 187 -15.93 -1.95 -1.73
C TYR A 187 -14.48 -1.45 -1.61
N GLN A 188 -14.26 -0.15 -1.71
CA GLN A 188 -12.90 0.41 -1.58
C GLN A 188 -12.39 0.34 -0.13
N THR A 189 -13.28 0.48 0.86
CA THR A 189 -12.93 0.24 2.27
C THR A 189 -12.50 -1.22 2.48
N ALA A 190 -13.21 -2.17 1.87
CA ALA A 190 -12.86 -3.59 1.92
C ALA A 190 -11.50 -3.88 1.29
N CYS A 191 -11.25 -3.38 0.07
CA CYS A 191 -9.98 -3.54 -0.62
C CYS A 191 -8.83 -2.89 0.16
N GLY A 192 -9.00 -1.66 0.65
CA GLY A 192 -7.99 -0.98 1.46
C GLY A 192 -7.68 -1.73 2.77
N SER A 193 -8.71 -2.30 3.41
CA SER A 193 -8.49 -3.12 4.62
C SER A 193 -7.77 -4.43 4.33
N ALA A 194 -8.01 -5.05 3.17
CA ALA A 194 -7.27 -6.24 2.72
C ALA A 194 -5.80 -5.89 2.42
N ASP A 195 -5.55 -4.72 1.86
CA ASP A 195 -4.21 -4.17 1.60
C ASP A 195 -3.43 -3.95 2.92
N ILE A 196 -4.03 -3.28 3.90
CA ILE A 196 -3.43 -3.11 5.24
C ILE A 196 -3.08 -4.46 5.87
N LEU A 197 -4.00 -5.42 5.82
CA LEU A 197 -3.75 -6.77 6.34
C LEU A 197 -2.61 -7.45 5.60
N SER A 198 -2.52 -7.30 4.27
CA SER A 198 -1.44 -7.88 3.46
C SER A 198 -0.09 -7.27 3.79
N HIS A 199 0.02 -5.95 3.96
CA HIS A 199 1.25 -5.30 4.41
C HIS A 199 1.77 -5.92 5.71
N ILE A 200 0.90 -6.05 6.73
CA ILE A 200 1.28 -6.64 8.01
C ILE A 200 1.63 -8.12 7.86
N MET A 201 0.86 -8.88 7.07
CA MET A 201 1.10 -10.31 6.86
C MET A 201 2.41 -10.59 6.12
N GLU A 202 2.80 -9.75 5.14
CA GLU A 202 4.07 -9.91 4.43
C GLU A 202 5.29 -9.72 5.34
N VAL A 203 5.20 -8.83 6.32
CA VAL A 203 6.22 -8.68 7.36
C VAL A 203 6.14 -9.82 8.38
N TYR A 204 4.92 -10.23 8.75
CA TYR A 204 4.71 -11.29 9.73
C TYR A 204 5.18 -12.66 9.24
N PHE A 205 4.91 -13.01 7.97
CA PHE A 205 5.31 -14.27 7.36
C PHE A 205 6.69 -14.15 6.69
N GLN A 206 7.72 -14.00 7.52
CA GLN A 206 9.12 -14.05 7.09
C GLN A 206 9.82 -15.27 7.69
N LYS A 207 10.93 -15.68 7.06
CA LYS A 207 11.77 -16.78 7.54
C LYS A 207 12.39 -16.47 8.91
N GLU A 208 12.79 -15.23 9.11
CA GLU A 208 13.39 -14.76 10.35
C GLU A 208 12.32 -14.18 11.29
N GLU A 209 12.44 -14.49 12.58
CA GLU A 209 11.53 -13.95 13.58
C GLU A 209 11.91 -12.48 13.89
N THR A 210 10.91 -11.63 14.04
CA THR A 210 11.06 -10.27 14.54
C THR A 210 11.14 -10.26 16.08
N PHE A 211 11.25 -9.07 16.66
CA PHE A 211 11.12 -8.94 18.12
C PHE A 211 9.75 -9.43 18.59
N PRO A 212 9.66 -10.18 19.70
CA PRO A 212 8.38 -10.64 20.24
C PRO A 212 7.36 -9.50 20.46
N ALA A 213 7.83 -8.30 20.84
CA ALA A 213 7.00 -7.12 20.99
C ALA A 213 6.41 -6.65 19.65
N THR A 214 7.23 -6.62 18.59
CA THR A 214 6.79 -6.25 17.24
C THR A 214 5.79 -7.29 16.69
N GLU A 215 6.00 -8.56 16.94
CA GLU A 215 5.05 -9.61 16.54
C GLU A 215 3.71 -9.47 17.25
N ALA A 216 3.70 -9.22 18.55
CA ALA A 216 2.47 -8.98 19.30
C ALA A 216 1.75 -7.71 18.81
N TYR A 217 2.50 -6.67 18.42
CA TYR A 217 1.96 -5.47 17.82
C TYR A 217 1.31 -5.74 16.45
N MET A 218 2.00 -6.48 15.56
CA MET A 218 1.43 -6.90 14.27
C MET A 218 0.14 -7.72 14.43
N GLU A 219 0.11 -8.66 15.37
CA GLU A 219 -1.08 -9.46 15.69
C GLU A 219 -2.25 -8.58 16.19
N ALA A 220 -1.95 -7.56 17.01
CA ALA A 220 -2.94 -6.60 17.50
C ALA A 220 -3.47 -5.71 16.37
N MET A 221 -2.60 -5.21 15.49
CA MET A 221 -2.98 -4.42 14.31
C MET A 221 -3.91 -5.22 13.38
N MET A 222 -3.58 -6.47 13.05
CA MET A 222 -4.43 -7.31 12.22
C MET A 222 -5.81 -7.51 12.85
N ARG A 223 -5.89 -7.78 14.16
CA ARG A 223 -7.19 -7.89 14.86
C ARG A 223 -7.99 -6.60 14.83
N SER A 224 -7.33 -5.44 14.99
CA SER A 224 -7.98 -4.13 14.91
C SER A 224 -8.59 -3.90 13.53
N VAL A 225 -7.82 -4.08 12.46
CA VAL A 225 -8.34 -3.97 11.07
C VAL A 225 -9.51 -4.92 10.85
N MET A 226 -9.39 -6.18 11.27
CA MET A 226 -10.45 -7.17 11.09
C MET A 226 -11.74 -6.85 11.84
N LYS A 227 -11.64 -6.12 12.95
CA LYS A 227 -12.81 -5.63 13.72
C LYS A 227 -13.43 -4.40 13.06
N ASP A 228 -12.59 -3.41 12.68
CA ASP A 228 -13.05 -2.07 12.33
C ASP A 228 -13.46 -1.95 10.85
N ALA A 229 -12.90 -2.77 9.95
CA ALA A 229 -13.25 -2.73 8.53
C ALA A 229 -14.73 -3.04 8.26
N PRO A 230 -15.34 -4.11 8.81
CA PRO A 230 -16.78 -4.34 8.65
C PRO A 230 -17.64 -3.22 9.25
N ILE A 231 -17.21 -2.59 10.34
CA ILE A 231 -17.91 -1.45 10.97
C ILE A 231 -17.89 -0.26 10.01
N ALA A 232 -16.72 0.12 9.50
CA ALA A 232 -16.59 1.23 8.55
C ALA A 232 -17.29 0.99 7.21
N MET A 233 -17.46 -0.29 6.80
CA MET A 233 -18.25 -0.65 5.62
C MET A 233 -19.75 -0.51 5.85
N ALA A 234 -20.22 -0.81 7.05
CA ALA A 234 -21.64 -0.74 7.42
C ALA A 234 -22.07 0.68 7.79
N ASP A 235 -21.21 1.40 8.48
CA ASP A 235 -21.39 2.81 8.87
C ASP A 235 -20.16 3.60 8.40
N PRO A 236 -20.20 4.17 7.18
CA PRO A 236 -19.07 4.90 6.61
C PRO A 236 -18.60 6.11 7.41
N ALA A 237 -19.45 6.69 8.25
CA ALA A 237 -19.15 7.83 9.09
C ALA A 237 -18.74 7.45 10.52
N ASN A 238 -18.55 6.17 10.81
CA ASN A 238 -18.08 5.71 12.11
C ASN A 238 -16.64 6.20 12.35
N GLU A 239 -16.50 7.26 13.13
CA GLU A 239 -15.24 7.96 13.36
C GLU A 239 -14.17 7.05 13.94
N ASP A 240 -14.49 6.26 14.97
CA ASP A 240 -13.53 5.39 15.64
C ASP A 240 -12.98 4.32 14.68
N ALA A 241 -13.85 3.67 13.90
CA ALA A 241 -13.42 2.67 12.93
C ALA A 241 -12.58 3.28 11.81
N ARG A 242 -12.96 4.46 11.27
CA ARG A 242 -12.20 5.18 10.25
C ARG A 242 -10.86 5.67 10.77
N ALA A 243 -10.83 6.21 11.98
CA ALA A 243 -9.60 6.66 12.65
C ALA A 243 -8.62 5.49 12.86
N ASN A 244 -9.10 4.37 13.39
CA ASN A 244 -8.29 3.18 13.60
C ASN A 244 -7.75 2.58 12.30
N LEU A 245 -8.57 2.49 11.25
CA LEU A 245 -8.11 2.01 9.94
C LEU A 245 -7.05 2.94 9.34
N LEU A 246 -7.28 4.26 9.38
CA LEU A 246 -6.34 5.24 8.83
C LEU A 246 -5.00 5.22 9.58
N TRP A 247 -5.04 5.19 10.91
CA TRP A 247 -3.84 5.09 11.73
C TRP A 247 -3.09 3.78 11.50
N THR A 248 -3.81 2.65 11.48
CA THR A 248 -3.21 1.34 11.27
C THR A 248 -2.58 1.21 9.87
N ALA A 249 -3.20 1.77 8.82
CA ALA A 249 -2.65 1.79 7.47
C ALA A 249 -1.24 2.42 7.43
N SER A 250 -1.09 3.59 8.07
CA SER A 250 0.20 4.29 8.12
C SER A 250 1.29 3.49 8.85
N TRP A 251 0.95 2.77 9.92
CA TRP A 251 1.91 1.98 10.72
C TRP A 251 2.20 0.60 10.14
N ALA A 252 1.37 0.12 9.21
CA ALA A 252 1.55 -1.18 8.58
C ALA A 252 2.73 -1.24 7.61
N ILE A 253 3.25 -0.09 7.16
CA ILE A 253 4.27 -0.02 6.08
C ILE A 253 5.16 1.24 6.18
N ASN A 254 5.47 1.71 7.38
CA ASN A 254 6.32 2.89 7.58
C ASN A 254 7.74 2.57 8.04
N ASP A 255 8.21 1.36 7.81
CA ASP A 255 9.49 0.75 8.22
C ASP A 255 9.59 0.47 9.74
N PHE A 256 8.48 0.60 10.51
CA PHE A 256 8.52 0.29 11.94
C PHE A 256 8.43 -1.21 12.21
N ILE A 257 7.44 -1.89 11.62
CA ILE A 257 7.22 -3.31 11.91
C ILE A 257 8.23 -4.24 11.23
N ASP A 258 8.89 -3.77 10.16
CA ASP A 258 9.94 -4.48 9.42
C ASP A 258 11.35 -4.03 9.81
N SER A 259 11.51 -3.20 10.86
CA SER A 259 12.81 -2.74 11.35
C SER A 259 13.75 -3.91 11.65
N GLY A 260 14.93 -3.88 11.05
CA GLY A 260 15.95 -4.93 11.20
C GLY A 260 15.72 -6.18 10.34
N HIS A 261 14.75 -6.16 9.41
CA HIS A 261 14.44 -7.28 8.53
C HIS A 261 14.30 -6.83 7.07
N SER A 262 14.60 -7.75 6.15
CA SER A 262 14.32 -7.57 4.73
C SER A 262 13.02 -8.30 4.38
N VAL A 263 12.06 -7.58 3.85
CA VAL A 263 10.77 -8.13 3.43
C VAL A 263 10.78 -8.42 1.94
N SER A 264 10.38 -9.63 1.55
CA SER A 264 10.38 -10.04 0.13
C SER A 264 9.24 -9.42 -0.67
N TRP A 265 8.15 -9.06 -0.01
CA TRP A 265 6.92 -8.56 -0.66
C TRP A 265 6.44 -9.51 -1.77
N THR A 266 6.33 -10.80 -1.43
CA THR A 266 5.99 -11.86 -2.38
C THR A 266 4.58 -11.70 -2.93
N CYS A 267 3.58 -11.56 -2.05
CA CYS A 267 2.18 -11.41 -2.49
C CYS A 267 1.98 -10.11 -3.27
N HIS A 268 2.65 -9.02 -2.87
CA HIS A 268 2.63 -7.76 -3.63
C HIS A 268 3.29 -7.93 -5.00
N GLY A 269 4.42 -8.65 -5.08
CA GLY A 269 5.10 -8.90 -6.35
C GLY A 269 4.22 -9.62 -7.36
N ILE A 270 3.56 -10.71 -6.97
CA ILE A 270 2.66 -11.45 -7.86
C ILE A 270 1.34 -10.69 -8.11
N GLU A 271 0.89 -9.84 -7.19
CA GLU A 271 -0.30 -9.01 -7.38
C GLU A 271 -0.04 -7.87 -8.37
N HIS A 272 1.16 -7.28 -8.38
CA HIS A 272 1.50 -6.22 -9.33
C HIS A 272 1.34 -6.69 -10.78
N GLU A 273 1.66 -7.94 -11.08
CA GLU A 273 1.43 -8.50 -12.42
C GLU A 273 -0.06 -8.66 -12.73
N LEU A 274 -0.89 -9.08 -11.76
CA LEU A 274 -2.35 -9.08 -11.95
C LEU A 274 -2.90 -7.69 -12.26
N SER A 275 -2.48 -6.69 -11.49
CA SER A 275 -2.91 -5.31 -11.72
C SER A 275 -2.38 -4.74 -13.03
N ALA A 276 -1.14 -5.06 -13.44
CA ALA A 276 -0.57 -4.60 -14.70
C ALA A 276 -1.31 -5.14 -15.92
N HIS A 277 -1.73 -6.40 -15.87
CA HIS A 277 -2.38 -7.08 -16.99
C HIS A 277 -3.91 -6.93 -17.03
N TYR A 278 -4.56 -6.87 -15.87
CA TYR A 278 -6.04 -6.93 -15.76
C TYR A 278 -6.66 -5.70 -15.13
N ASP A 279 -5.85 -4.69 -14.74
CA ASP A 279 -6.30 -3.43 -14.10
C ASP A 279 -7.25 -3.64 -12.90
N ILE A 280 -7.01 -4.70 -12.11
CA ILE A 280 -7.81 -4.99 -10.91
C ILE A 280 -7.43 -4.06 -9.75
N THR A 281 -8.35 -3.92 -8.80
CA THR A 281 -8.07 -3.19 -7.56
C THR A 281 -7.03 -3.94 -6.73
N HIS A 282 -5.92 -3.29 -6.38
CA HIS A 282 -4.76 -3.89 -5.71
C HIS A 282 -5.12 -4.74 -4.49
N GLY A 283 -5.85 -4.18 -3.52
CA GLY A 283 -6.25 -4.93 -2.32
C GLY A 283 -7.18 -6.11 -2.59
N LEU A 284 -7.91 -6.14 -3.72
CA LEU A 284 -8.66 -7.32 -4.16
C LEU A 284 -7.72 -8.43 -4.59
N GLY A 285 -6.70 -8.12 -5.41
CA GLY A 285 -5.69 -9.08 -5.82
C GLY A 285 -5.00 -9.71 -4.62
N LEU A 286 -4.62 -8.90 -3.62
CA LEU A 286 -4.02 -9.37 -2.37
C LEU A 286 -4.96 -10.26 -1.55
N ALA A 287 -6.26 -9.92 -1.47
CA ALA A 287 -7.25 -10.75 -0.77
C ALA A 287 -7.43 -12.14 -1.40
N ILE A 288 -7.26 -12.25 -2.71
CA ILE A 288 -7.31 -13.52 -3.45
C ILE A 288 -6.01 -14.30 -3.28
N LEU A 289 -4.85 -13.64 -3.48
CA LEU A 289 -3.56 -14.30 -3.55
C LEU A 289 -3.00 -14.73 -2.19
N THR A 290 -3.19 -13.93 -1.12
CA THR A 290 -2.61 -14.24 0.19
C THR A 290 -3.06 -15.58 0.76
N PRO A 291 -4.36 -15.97 0.74
CA PRO A 291 -4.75 -17.31 1.19
C PRO A 291 -4.25 -18.44 0.28
N ALA A 292 -4.06 -18.19 -1.03
CA ALA A 292 -3.50 -19.16 -1.97
C ALA A 292 -2.00 -19.37 -1.70
N PHE A 293 -1.25 -18.29 -1.54
CA PHE A 293 0.16 -18.30 -1.13
C PHE A 293 0.35 -19.10 0.16
N LEU A 294 -0.37 -18.75 1.23
CA LEU A 294 -0.26 -19.46 2.52
C LEU A 294 -0.65 -20.95 2.41
N THR A 295 -1.56 -21.30 1.50
CA THR A 295 -1.92 -22.69 1.24
C THR A 295 -0.79 -23.44 0.54
N TYR A 296 -0.15 -22.79 -0.45
CA TYR A 296 0.96 -23.37 -1.21
C TYR A 296 2.19 -23.64 -0.35
N VAL A 297 2.57 -22.67 0.48
CA VAL A 297 3.79 -22.74 1.30
C VAL A 297 3.62 -23.51 2.61
N LEU A 298 2.43 -24.02 2.90
CA LEU A 298 2.16 -24.74 4.15
C LEU A 298 2.79 -26.13 4.15
N ASP A 299 3.84 -26.29 4.95
CA ASP A 299 4.52 -27.53 5.25
C ASP A 299 4.88 -27.64 6.75
N GLU A 300 5.66 -28.62 7.13
CA GLU A 300 6.11 -28.80 8.53
C GLU A 300 6.97 -27.63 9.03
N THR A 301 7.70 -26.96 8.13
CA THR A 301 8.62 -25.86 8.45
C THR A 301 7.86 -24.54 8.68
N THR A 302 6.87 -24.25 7.86
CA THR A 302 6.10 -22.99 7.89
C THR A 302 4.88 -23.07 8.80
N ALA A 303 4.38 -24.29 9.06
CA ALA A 303 3.19 -24.51 9.88
C ALA A 303 3.23 -23.85 11.26
N PRO A 304 4.35 -23.85 12.03
CA PRO A 304 4.38 -23.19 13.33
C PRO A 304 4.03 -21.70 13.26
N ARG A 305 4.56 -20.98 12.26
CA ARG A 305 4.28 -19.54 12.08
C ARG A 305 2.85 -19.29 11.66
N ILE A 306 2.34 -20.07 10.71
CA ILE A 306 0.95 -19.96 10.24
C ILE A 306 -0.05 -20.38 11.34
N ALA A 307 0.30 -21.37 12.16
CA ALA A 307 -0.52 -21.80 13.31
C ALA A 307 -0.58 -20.72 14.40
N ARG A 308 0.55 -20.02 14.66
CA ARG A 308 0.57 -18.86 15.57
C ARG A 308 -0.40 -17.77 15.08
N PHE A 309 -0.33 -17.38 13.81
CA PHE A 309 -1.30 -16.46 13.20
C PHE A 309 -2.74 -16.97 13.38
N ALA A 310 -2.98 -18.27 13.11
CA ALA A 310 -4.29 -18.87 13.23
C ALA A 310 -4.87 -18.75 14.66
N VAL A 311 -4.03 -18.90 15.67
CA VAL A 311 -4.45 -18.78 17.09
C VAL A 311 -4.60 -17.31 17.49
N SER A 312 -3.55 -16.50 17.28
CA SER A 312 -3.45 -15.14 17.81
C SER A 312 -4.33 -14.14 17.07
N VAL A 313 -4.51 -14.33 15.75
CA VAL A 313 -5.27 -13.39 14.89
C VAL A 313 -6.63 -13.97 14.53
N MET A 314 -6.66 -15.21 14.04
CA MET A 314 -7.88 -15.82 13.54
C MET A 314 -8.72 -16.51 14.62
N GLY A 315 -8.28 -16.55 15.88
CA GLY A 315 -8.98 -17.13 17.01
C GLY A 315 -9.24 -18.64 16.90
N VAL A 316 -8.33 -19.38 16.23
CA VAL A 316 -8.41 -20.83 16.14
C VAL A 316 -8.01 -21.46 17.48
N SER A 317 -8.84 -22.35 18.04
CA SER A 317 -8.46 -23.10 19.25
C SER A 317 -7.37 -24.12 18.92
N PRO A 318 -6.24 -24.14 19.63
CA PRO A 318 -5.15 -25.10 19.42
C PRO A 318 -5.46 -26.49 20.02
N LYS A 319 -6.46 -26.61 20.92
CA LYS A 319 -6.73 -27.85 21.67
C LYS A 319 -6.96 -29.05 20.75
N GLY A 320 -6.24 -30.15 21.01
CA GLY A 320 -6.43 -31.44 20.36
C GLY A 320 -6.13 -31.49 18.86
N LYS A 321 -5.30 -30.55 18.34
CA LYS A 321 -4.96 -30.49 16.92
C LYS A 321 -3.45 -30.43 16.74
N ASP A 322 -2.97 -31.03 15.65
CA ASP A 322 -1.61 -30.82 15.17
C ASP A 322 -1.44 -29.41 14.55
N THR A 323 -0.20 -28.98 14.44
CA THR A 323 0.16 -27.64 13.97
C THR A 323 -0.33 -27.36 12.56
N ILE A 324 -0.21 -28.35 11.65
CA ILE A 324 -0.68 -28.20 10.25
C ILE A 324 -2.19 -27.99 10.20
N LYS A 325 -2.97 -28.76 10.97
CA LYS A 325 -4.44 -28.60 11.02
C LYS A 325 -4.87 -27.25 11.61
N ILE A 326 -4.10 -26.72 12.59
CA ILE A 326 -4.34 -25.36 13.13
C ILE A 326 -4.09 -24.33 12.03
N ALA A 327 -2.95 -24.42 11.32
CA ALA A 327 -2.57 -23.54 10.22
C ALA A 327 -3.62 -23.55 9.09
N GLN A 328 -4.01 -24.75 8.62
CA GLN A 328 -5.06 -24.90 7.59
C GLN A 328 -6.38 -24.23 8.01
N LYS A 329 -6.77 -24.37 9.27
CA LYS A 329 -7.98 -23.74 9.80
C LYS A 329 -7.85 -22.22 9.84
N GLY A 330 -6.66 -21.68 10.12
CA GLY A 330 -6.36 -20.25 10.06
C GLY A 330 -6.52 -19.69 8.65
N ILE A 331 -5.90 -20.33 7.67
CA ILE A 331 -6.01 -19.94 6.24
C ILE A 331 -7.47 -19.97 5.77
N LYS A 332 -8.22 -21.03 6.12
CA LYS A 332 -9.64 -21.11 5.80
C LYS A 332 -10.47 -19.99 6.43
N ARG A 333 -10.16 -19.57 7.69
CA ARG A 333 -10.80 -18.44 8.34
C ARG A 333 -10.47 -17.11 7.70
N LEU A 334 -9.21 -16.91 7.26
CA LEU A 334 -8.79 -15.72 6.55
C LEU A 334 -9.56 -15.57 5.23
N ARG A 335 -9.62 -16.63 4.39
CA ARG A 335 -10.42 -16.62 3.14
C ARG A 335 -11.89 -16.36 3.44
N LYS A 336 -12.45 -16.96 4.50
CA LYS A 336 -13.84 -16.71 4.93
C LYS A 336 -14.06 -15.26 5.37
N TYR A 337 -13.08 -14.65 6.04
CA TYR A 337 -13.13 -13.24 6.44
C TYR A 337 -13.23 -12.33 5.21
N PHE A 338 -12.35 -12.49 4.25
CA PHE A 338 -12.41 -11.72 3.00
C PHE A 338 -13.77 -11.91 2.28
N LYS A 339 -14.24 -13.14 2.14
CA LYS A 339 -15.50 -13.44 1.45
C LYS A 339 -16.74 -12.96 2.19
N LYS A 340 -16.81 -13.14 3.50
CA LYS A 340 -18.06 -12.93 4.27
C LYS A 340 -18.10 -11.60 4.99
N GLN A 341 -16.99 -11.11 5.54
CA GLN A 341 -16.95 -9.85 6.26
C GLN A 341 -16.65 -8.68 5.33
N LEU A 342 -15.64 -8.84 4.45
CA LEU A 342 -15.29 -7.81 3.48
C LEU A 342 -16.08 -7.92 2.16
N ARG A 343 -16.83 -9.00 1.93
CA ARG A 343 -17.65 -9.24 0.73
C ARG A 343 -16.83 -9.14 -0.57
N LEU A 344 -15.57 -9.53 -0.52
CA LEU A 344 -14.68 -9.57 -1.68
C LEU A 344 -14.77 -10.92 -2.40
N PRO A 345 -14.61 -10.97 -3.72
CA PRO A 345 -14.23 -12.18 -4.43
C PRO A 345 -12.98 -12.82 -3.81
N THR A 346 -12.89 -14.14 -3.82
CA THR A 346 -11.78 -14.88 -3.20
C THR A 346 -11.10 -15.85 -4.15
N THR A 347 -11.46 -15.78 -5.43
CA THR A 347 -10.81 -16.52 -6.53
C THR A 347 -10.68 -15.64 -7.77
N LEU A 348 -9.70 -15.94 -8.62
CA LEU A 348 -9.47 -15.26 -9.89
C LEU A 348 -10.62 -15.52 -10.87
N THR A 349 -11.19 -16.75 -10.83
CA THR A 349 -12.35 -17.11 -11.65
C THR A 349 -13.58 -16.24 -11.31
N GLU A 350 -13.82 -15.89 -10.05
CA GLU A 350 -14.93 -15.00 -9.65
C GLU A 350 -14.84 -13.60 -10.30
N ILE A 351 -13.64 -13.20 -10.78
CA ILE A 351 -13.39 -11.91 -11.44
C ILE A 351 -13.04 -12.04 -12.92
N GLY A 352 -13.24 -13.24 -13.51
CA GLY A 352 -13.09 -13.48 -14.94
C GLY A 352 -11.66 -13.65 -15.43
N ILE A 353 -10.70 -13.94 -14.54
CA ILE A 353 -9.30 -14.19 -14.87
C ILE A 353 -9.07 -15.69 -14.95
N ASP A 354 -8.49 -16.15 -16.06
CA ASP A 354 -8.09 -17.53 -16.33
C ASP A 354 -6.56 -17.71 -16.23
N ASP A 355 -6.05 -18.91 -16.56
CA ASP A 355 -4.64 -19.28 -16.40
C ASP A 355 -3.75 -18.95 -17.60
N THR A 356 -4.27 -18.28 -18.63
CA THR A 356 -3.55 -18.04 -19.90
C THR A 356 -2.25 -17.25 -19.75
N ARG A 357 -2.16 -16.36 -18.77
CA ARG A 357 -0.99 -15.48 -18.57
C ARG A 357 -0.17 -15.83 -17.33
N PHE A 358 -0.51 -16.85 -16.55
CA PHE A 358 0.14 -17.12 -15.25
C PHE A 358 1.64 -17.38 -15.39
N ALA A 359 2.07 -18.15 -16.39
CA ALA A 359 3.48 -18.41 -16.63
C ALA A 359 4.26 -17.12 -16.97
N GLU A 360 3.68 -16.25 -17.81
CA GLU A 360 4.27 -14.95 -18.15
C GLU A 360 4.41 -14.05 -16.91
N MET A 361 3.33 -13.89 -16.15
CA MET A 361 3.31 -13.08 -14.93
C MET A 361 4.32 -13.59 -13.90
N ALA A 362 4.41 -14.90 -13.70
CA ALA A 362 5.39 -15.51 -12.81
C ALA A 362 6.84 -15.19 -13.21
N GLN A 363 7.17 -15.29 -14.51
CA GLN A 363 8.49 -14.94 -15.03
C GLN A 363 8.81 -13.44 -14.86
N LYS A 364 7.86 -12.55 -15.13
CA LYS A 364 8.02 -11.10 -14.93
C LYS A 364 8.27 -10.77 -13.47
N THR A 365 7.55 -11.41 -12.53
CA THR A 365 7.78 -11.23 -11.07
C THR A 365 9.23 -11.57 -10.69
N ILE A 366 9.75 -12.71 -11.13
CA ILE A 366 11.14 -13.13 -10.86
C ILE A 366 12.14 -12.13 -11.44
N ALA A 367 11.93 -11.71 -12.68
CA ALA A 367 12.80 -10.74 -13.35
C ALA A 367 12.82 -9.38 -12.65
N TRP A 368 11.66 -8.87 -12.27
CA TRP A 368 11.55 -7.60 -11.55
C TRP A 368 12.20 -7.61 -10.17
N LYS A 369 12.07 -8.71 -9.43
CA LYS A 369 12.67 -8.86 -8.10
C LYS A 369 14.19 -9.07 -8.15
N ASP A 370 14.81 -9.06 -9.35
CA ASP A 370 16.24 -9.28 -9.56
C ASP A 370 16.75 -10.58 -8.91
N ALA A 371 15.93 -11.62 -9.02
CA ALA A 371 16.21 -12.94 -8.46
C ALA A 371 17.32 -13.64 -9.25
N LYS A 372 18.59 -13.34 -8.93
CA LYS A 372 19.79 -13.76 -9.68
C LYS A 372 19.95 -15.27 -9.82
N ASP A 373 19.45 -16.03 -8.85
CA ASP A 373 19.42 -17.50 -8.87
C ASP A 373 18.09 -18.06 -9.38
N GLY A 374 17.19 -17.21 -9.88
CA GLY A 374 15.85 -17.58 -10.35
C GLY A 374 14.86 -17.85 -9.23
N LEU A 375 15.19 -17.51 -7.98
CA LEU A 375 14.35 -17.74 -6.81
C LEU A 375 14.02 -16.43 -6.09
N LEU A 376 12.74 -16.24 -5.79
CA LEU A 376 12.27 -15.19 -4.89
C LEU A 376 12.41 -15.66 -3.44
N HIS A 377 13.35 -15.07 -2.71
CA HIS A 377 13.60 -15.42 -1.32
C HIS A 377 12.69 -14.62 -0.38
N GLY A 378 12.06 -15.31 0.58
CA GLY A 378 11.17 -14.73 1.57
C GLY A 378 10.82 -15.74 2.65
N PHE A 379 9.54 -15.89 2.97
CA PHE A 379 9.06 -16.91 3.92
C PHE A 379 9.52 -18.31 3.51
N VAL A 380 9.45 -18.59 2.21
CA VAL A 380 10.12 -19.70 1.53
C VAL A 380 10.77 -19.18 0.25
N SER A 381 11.67 -19.96 -0.35
CA SER A 381 12.24 -19.62 -1.67
C SER A 381 11.35 -20.19 -2.77
N LEU A 382 10.92 -19.35 -3.71
CA LEU A 382 9.96 -19.68 -4.76
C LEU A 382 10.53 -19.42 -6.15
N SER A 383 10.42 -20.39 -7.04
CA SER A 383 10.70 -20.25 -8.46
C SER A 383 9.51 -19.67 -9.22
N ALA A 384 9.68 -19.30 -10.49
CA ALA A 384 8.57 -18.91 -11.35
C ALA A 384 7.48 -19.98 -11.44
N LYS A 385 7.86 -21.27 -11.43
CA LYS A 385 6.89 -22.37 -11.44
C LYS A 385 6.05 -22.40 -10.16
N ASP A 386 6.66 -22.13 -9.01
CA ASP A 386 5.94 -22.07 -7.73
C ASP A 386 4.95 -20.88 -7.73
N LEU A 387 5.34 -19.72 -8.28
CA LEU A 387 4.46 -18.57 -8.43
C LEU A 387 3.28 -18.86 -9.36
N GLU A 388 3.51 -19.58 -10.47
CA GLU A 388 2.46 -20.04 -11.37
C GLU A 388 1.46 -20.96 -10.64
N GLU A 389 1.93 -21.89 -9.82
CA GLU A 389 1.07 -22.76 -9.03
C GLU A 389 0.27 -22.00 -7.96
N ILE A 390 0.84 -20.93 -7.38
CA ILE A 390 0.10 -20.05 -6.47
C ILE A 390 -1.06 -19.37 -7.20
N TYR A 391 -0.85 -18.85 -8.42
CA TYR A 391 -1.94 -18.33 -9.26
C TYR A 391 -3.01 -19.39 -9.55
N ARG A 392 -2.60 -20.65 -9.87
CA ARG A 392 -3.54 -21.76 -10.10
C ARG A 392 -4.38 -22.10 -8.87
N LEU A 393 -3.77 -22.07 -7.67
CA LEU A 393 -4.49 -22.26 -6.40
C LEU A 393 -5.46 -21.09 -6.07
N ALA A 394 -5.31 -19.97 -6.74
CA ALA A 394 -6.17 -18.81 -6.61
C ALA A 394 -7.37 -18.82 -7.60
N LEU A 395 -7.43 -19.77 -8.56
CA LEU A 395 -8.59 -19.97 -9.42
C LEU A 395 -9.78 -20.54 -8.63
#